data_37e2d29feac1a039ef26751db00afee6
#
_entry.id   37e2d29feac1a039ef26751db00afee6
#
_cell.length_a   1.000
_cell.length_b   1.000
_cell.length_c   1.000
_cell.angle_alpha   90.00
_cell.angle_beta   90.00
_cell.angle_gamma   90.00
#
_symmetry.space_group_name_H-M   'P 1'
#
loop_
_entity.id
_entity.type
_entity.pdbx_description
1 polymer ?
#
loop_
_entity_poly.entity_id
_entity_poly.type
_entity_poly.pdbx_seq_one_letter_code
_entity_poly.pdbx_strand_id
1 'polypeptide(L)'
;SVWAPDIVKYQNKYYIYFPANNTNYVIYADSINGTWSKPIELRISSIDPGHFVDSKGNRYLYFSNGSYVPLSKDGLQITGELTPVYKGWQIPREWSIECFCMEGPKLFKHGNYYYLTVAQGGTAGPATGHMVISARSKTPFGPWENSPYNPIARATNTNETWCSVGHATVFKATTNDWWMILHAYKNGNYSMGRQTLLAP
;
A
#
# COMPACT_ATOMS: atom_id res chain seq x y z
N SER A 1 15.37 -11.56 3.69
CA SER A 1 13.95 -11.79 3.41
C SER A 1 13.42 -10.69 2.50
N VAL A 2 12.44 -11.01 1.67
CA VAL A 2 11.67 -10.06 0.89
C VAL A 2 10.41 -9.70 1.69
N TRP A 3 10.09 -8.41 1.74
CA TRP A 3 8.89 -7.92 2.43
C TRP A 3 7.85 -7.49 1.40
N ALA A 4 6.75 -6.88 1.82
CA ALA A 4 5.58 -6.60 1.00
C ALA A 4 5.92 -5.96 -0.36
N PRO A 5 5.76 -6.68 -1.47
CA PRO A 5 6.01 -6.16 -2.81
C PRO A 5 4.80 -5.43 -3.38
N ASP A 6 5.03 -4.65 -4.42
CA ASP A 6 4.00 -4.08 -5.28
C ASP A 6 4.18 -4.55 -6.71
N ILE A 7 3.15 -5.15 -7.29
CA ILE A 7 3.13 -5.57 -8.70
C ILE A 7 2.26 -4.64 -9.51
N VAL A 8 2.81 -4.10 -10.59
CA VAL A 8 2.09 -3.18 -11.45
C VAL A 8 2.32 -3.50 -12.93
N LYS A 9 1.29 -3.26 -13.74
CA LYS A 9 1.44 -3.19 -15.19
C LYS A 9 1.49 -1.72 -15.60
N TYR A 10 2.56 -1.33 -16.28
CA TYR A 10 2.67 0.00 -16.86
C TYR A 10 3.10 -0.12 -18.32
N GLN A 11 2.28 0.46 -19.21
CA GLN A 11 2.41 0.28 -20.65
C GLN A 11 2.42 -1.22 -21.00
N ASN A 12 3.48 -1.70 -21.67
CA ASN A 12 3.59 -3.10 -22.11
C ASN A 12 4.48 -3.96 -21.21
N LYS A 13 4.77 -3.50 -19.98
CA LYS A 13 5.64 -4.22 -19.04
C LYS A 13 4.99 -4.40 -17.69
N TYR A 14 5.38 -5.47 -17.00
CA TYR A 14 5.10 -5.72 -15.59
C TYR A 14 6.32 -5.35 -14.78
N TYR A 15 6.10 -4.78 -13.60
CA TYR A 15 7.14 -4.41 -12.65
C TYR A 15 6.77 -4.98 -11.28
N ILE A 16 7.76 -5.46 -10.54
CA ILE A 16 7.62 -5.75 -9.11
C ILE A 16 8.65 -4.91 -8.38
N TYR A 17 8.16 -4.01 -7.54
CA TYR A 17 8.96 -3.26 -6.57
C TYR A 17 8.90 -3.98 -5.24
N PHE A 18 10.04 -4.18 -4.59
CA PHE A 18 10.07 -4.92 -3.33
C PHE A 18 11.25 -4.51 -2.45
N PRO A 19 11.06 -4.44 -1.12
CA PRO A 19 12.15 -4.23 -0.17
C PRO A 19 12.84 -5.56 0.17
N ALA A 20 14.16 -5.55 0.18
CA ALA A 20 15.01 -6.63 0.66
C ALA A 20 16.36 -6.04 1.11
N ASN A 21 17.02 -6.68 2.10
CA ASN A 21 18.38 -6.29 2.53
C ASN A 21 18.54 -4.79 2.83
N ASN A 22 17.55 -4.18 3.49
CA ASN A 22 17.50 -2.76 3.85
C ASN A 22 17.52 -1.78 2.67
N THR A 23 17.17 -2.22 1.47
CA THR A 23 16.99 -1.37 0.28
C THR A 23 15.79 -1.84 -0.54
N ASN A 24 15.44 -1.13 -1.58
CA ASN A 24 14.38 -1.54 -2.50
C ASN A 24 14.97 -1.96 -3.83
N TYR A 25 14.30 -2.90 -4.46
CA TYR A 25 14.63 -3.42 -5.78
C TYR A 25 13.44 -3.33 -6.72
N VAL A 26 13.73 -3.35 -8.02
CA VAL A 26 12.73 -3.56 -9.05
C VAL A 26 13.17 -4.66 -10.00
N ILE A 27 12.23 -5.52 -10.38
CA ILE A 27 12.35 -6.44 -11.52
C ILE A 27 11.22 -6.13 -12.50
N TYR A 28 11.44 -6.44 -13.77
CA TYR A 28 10.43 -6.25 -14.81
C TYR A 28 10.40 -7.40 -15.81
N ALA A 29 9.26 -7.55 -16.49
CA ALA A 29 9.05 -8.52 -17.56
C ALA A 29 8.06 -7.99 -18.59
N ASP A 30 8.11 -8.53 -19.81
CA ASP A 30 7.14 -8.21 -20.87
C ASP A 30 5.80 -8.96 -20.69
N SER A 31 5.81 -10.05 -19.92
CA SER A 31 4.65 -10.87 -19.58
C SER A 31 4.72 -11.31 -18.12
N ILE A 32 3.55 -11.39 -17.46
CA ILE A 32 3.46 -11.87 -16.09
C ILE A 32 4.02 -13.29 -15.91
N ASN A 33 3.85 -14.13 -16.92
CA ASN A 33 4.36 -15.51 -16.96
C ASN A 33 5.69 -15.63 -17.72
N GLY A 34 6.31 -14.50 -18.08
CA GLY A 34 7.57 -14.47 -18.81
C GLY A 34 8.80 -14.51 -17.92
N THR A 35 9.95 -14.33 -18.56
CA THR A 35 11.23 -14.20 -17.86
C THR A 35 11.36 -12.82 -17.24
N TRP A 36 11.60 -12.77 -15.94
CA TRP A 36 11.85 -11.53 -15.20
C TRP A 36 13.31 -11.11 -15.30
N SER A 37 13.56 -9.83 -15.30
CA SER A 37 14.92 -9.26 -15.27
C SER A 37 15.66 -9.64 -13.99
N LYS A 38 16.98 -9.44 -13.97
CA LYS A 38 17.74 -9.41 -12.72
C LYS A 38 17.26 -8.24 -11.85
N PRO A 39 17.31 -8.34 -10.52
CA PRO A 39 16.97 -7.24 -9.62
C PRO A 39 17.87 -6.03 -9.85
N ILE A 40 17.24 -4.86 -9.93
CA ILE A 40 17.90 -3.55 -10.02
C ILE A 40 17.70 -2.87 -8.67
N GLU A 41 18.78 -2.47 -8.03
CA GLU A 41 18.73 -1.80 -6.73
C GLU A 41 18.35 -0.33 -6.88
N LEU A 42 17.36 0.12 -6.08
CA LEU A 42 16.89 1.51 -6.06
C LEU A 42 17.58 2.37 -4.99
N ARG A 43 18.39 1.78 -4.10
CA ARG A 43 19.19 2.46 -3.07
C ARG A 43 18.37 3.35 -2.13
N ILE A 44 17.22 2.88 -1.71
CA ILE A 44 16.38 3.56 -0.72
C ILE A 44 15.96 2.56 0.36
N SER A 45 16.23 2.93 1.62
CA SER A 45 15.84 2.17 2.79
C SER A 45 14.46 2.62 3.25
N SER A 46 13.42 1.98 2.73
CA SER A 46 12.03 2.16 3.15
C SER A 46 11.26 0.89 2.81
N ILE A 47 10.07 0.69 3.38
CA ILE A 47 9.29 -0.54 3.16
C ILE A 47 7.96 -0.24 2.45
N ASP A 48 7.34 -1.32 1.94
CA ASP A 48 6.03 -1.33 1.31
C ASP A 48 5.89 -0.34 0.15
N PRO A 49 6.70 -0.47 -0.90
CA PRO A 49 6.58 0.40 -2.05
C PRO A 49 5.17 0.31 -2.65
N GLY A 50 4.61 1.46 -3.03
CA GLY A 50 3.36 1.56 -3.78
C GLY A 50 3.61 2.41 -5.04
N HIS A 51 3.58 1.77 -6.21
CA HIS A 51 3.83 2.48 -7.47
C HIS A 51 2.60 3.28 -7.90
N PHE A 52 2.85 4.47 -8.40
CA PHE A 52 1.82 5.35 -8.94
C PHE A 52 2.30 6.09 -10.17
N VAL A 53 1.38 6.40 -11.08
CA VAL A 53 1.62 7.21 -12.28
C VAL A 53 0.64 8.38 -12.27
N ASP A 54 1.15 9.60 -12.39
CA ASP A 54 0.29 10.79 -12.47
C ASP A 54 -0.34 10.96 -13.87
N SER A 55 -1.20 11.96 -14.02
CA SER A 55 -1.88 12.25 -15.29
C SER A 55 -0.95 12.72 -16.42
N LYS A 56 0.29 13.06 -16.10
CA LYS A 56 1.33 13.46 -17.07
C LYS A 56 2.26 12.30 -17.46
N GLY A 57 2.04 11.10 -16.85
CA GLY A 57 2.87 9.93 -17.08
C GLY A 57 4.15 9.88 -16.23
N ASN A 58 4.29 10.77 -15.23
CA ASN A 58 5.41 10.68 -14.29
C ASN A 58 5.15 9.56 -13.30
N ARG A 59 6.20 8.84 -12.93
CA ARG A 59 6.16 7.67 -12.06
C ARG A 59 6.73 7.97 -10.69
N TYR A 60 6.14 7.35 -9.67
CA TYR A 60 6.50 7.55 -8.27
C TYR A 60 6.42 6.25 -7.48
N LEU A 61 7.20 6.14 -6.40
CA LEU A 61 7.00 5.14 -5.35
C LEU A 61 6.61 5.85 -4.05
N TYR A 62 5.54 5.39 -3.44
CA TYR A 62 5.12 5.74 -2.08
C TYR A 62 5.61 4.69 -1.09
N PHE A 63 5.83 5.07 0.16
CA PHE A 63 6.37 4.21 1.21
C PHE A 63 5.61 4.34 2.52
N SER A 64 5.79 3.36 3.39
CA SER A 64 5.08 3.21 4.67
C SER A 64 5.09 4.43 5.58
N ASN A 65 6.12 5.27 5.51
CA ASN A 65 6.21 6.48 6.32
C ASN A 65 5.40 7.67 5.79
N GLY A 66 4.54 7.46 4.78
CA GLY A 66 3.76 8.52 4.15
C GLY A 66 4.58 9.44 3.25
N SER A 67 5.72 8.97 2.76
CA SER A 67 6.60 9.69 1.84
C SER A 67 6.57 9.09 0.45
N TYR A 68 7.08 9.80 -0.54
CA TYR A 68 7.26 9.31 -1.90
C TYR A 68 8.62 9.72 -2.47
N VAL A 69 9.03 9.04 -3.54
CA VAL A 69 10.14 9.43 -4.42
C VAL A 69 9.70 9.43 -5.87
N PRO A 70 10.22 10.35 -6.72
CA PRO A 70 10.04 10.27 -8.15
C PRO A 70 10.93 9.18 -8.76
N LEU A 71 10.42 8.54 -9.81
CA LEU A 71 11.14 7.55 -10.61
C LEU A 71 11.49 8.10 -11.99
N SER A 72 12.50 7.50 -12.60
CA SER A 72 12.77 7.64 -14.05
C SER A 72 11.58 7.18 -14.89
N LYS A 73 11.51 7.59 -16.14
CA LYS A 73 10.42 7.22 -17.07
C LYS A 73 10.27 5.70 -17.24
N ASP A 74 11.37 4.96 -17.24
CA ASP A 74 11.39 3.50 -17.29
C ASP A 74 11.07 2.85 -15.94
N GLY A 75 11.06 3.61 -14.83
CA GLY A 75 10.76 3.14 -13.48
C GLY A 75 11.88 2.37 -12.81
N LEU A 76 13.10 2.45 -13.34
CA LEU A 76 14.23 1.64 -12.86
C LEU A 76 15.21 2.42 -11.97
N GLN A 77 14.99 3.72 -11.78
CA GLN A 77 15.85 4.59 -10.98
C GLN A 77 15.03 5.60 -10.19
N ILE A 78 15.48 5.94 -8.99
CA ILE A 78 14.98 7.08 -8.23
C ILE A 78 15.67 8.34 -8.75
N THR A 79 14.88 9.41 -8.99
CA THR A 79 15.36 10.65 -9.61
C THR A 79 15.26 11.88 -8.71
N GLY A 80 14.88 11.69 -7.45
CA GLY A 80 14.75 12.77 -6.47
C GLY A 80 14.73 12.26 -5.03
N GLU A 81 14.50 13.17 -4.11
CA GLU A 81 14.57 12.90 -2.69
C GLU A 81 13.27 12.30 -2.13
N LEU A 82 13.38 11.60 -0.99
CA LEU A 82 12.24 11.11 -0.22
C LEU A 82 11.50 12.29 0.41
N THR A 83 10.28 12.54 -0.06
CA THR A 83 9.47 13.68 0.33
C THR A 83 8.25 13.25 1.13
N PRO A 84 8.08 13.68 2.41
CA PRO A 84 6.90 13.36 3.21
C PRO A 84 5.68 14.14 2.70
N VAL A 85 4.54 13.46 2.56
CA VAL A 85 3.29 14.05 2.04
C VAL A 85 2.06 13.68 2.85
N TYR A 86 2.13 12.65 3.71
CA TYR A 86 0.99 12.20 4.50
C TYR A 86 1.43 11.78 5.91
N LYS A 87 0.63 12.16 6.90
CA LYS A 87 0.95 11.90 8.33
C LYS A 87 0.05 10.84 8.97
N GLY A 88 -0.83 10.21 8.19
CA GLY A 88 -1.79 9.25 8.71
C GLY A 88 -3.08 9.90 9.24
N TRP A 89 -4.01 9.03 9.62
CA TRP A 89 -5.22 9.39 10.30
C TRP A 89 -5.01 9.32 11.82
N GLN A 90 -5.61 10.24 12.56
CA GLN A 90 -5.50 10.25 14.01
C GLN A 90 -6.40 9.17 14.60
N ILE A 91 -5.80 8.07 15.04
CA ILE A 91 -6.49 6.96 15.70
C ILE A 91 -7.02 7.45 17.07
N PRO A 92 -8.27 7.12 17.44
CA PRO A 92 -8.80 7.44 18.77
C PRO A 92 -7.90 6.92 19.89
N ARG A 93 -7.68 7.72 20.90
CA ARG A 93 -6.71 7.41 21.99
C ARG A 93 -7.08 6.20 22.82
N GLU A 94 -8.37 5.91 22.90
CA GLU A 94 -8.93 4.75 23.62
C GLU A 94 -8.79 3.42 22.87
N TRP A 95 -8.35 3.45 21.60
CA TRP A 95 -8.15 2.23 20.84
C TRP A 95 -6.80 1.61 21.12
N SER A 96 -6.82 0.31 21.41
CA SER A 96 -5.57 -0.46 21.53
C SER A 96 -5.02 -0.80 20.16
N ILE A 97 -3.78 -0.43 19.92
CA ILE A 97 -3.01 -0.66 18.69
C ILE A 97 -1.61 -1.14 19.04
N GLU A 98 -0.90 -1.74 18.09
CA GLU A 98 0.51 -2.08 18.24
C GLU A 98 1.39 -0.83 18.18
N CYS A 99 1.18 0.00 17.17
CA CYS A 99 1.95 1.22 16.92
C CYS A 99 1.13 2.20 16.06
N PHE A 100 1.54 3.46 16.06
CA PHE A 100 0.99 4.46 15.13
C PHE A 100 1.62 4.36 13.73
N CYS A 101 2.15 3.22 13.37
CA CYS A 101 2.82 2.98 12.10
C CYS A 101 1.83 2.97 10.93
N MET A 102 2.28 3.49 9.81
CA MET A 102 1.59 3.40 8.51
C MET A 102 2.29 2.38 7.64
N GLU A 103 1.52 1.61 6.88
CA GLU A 103 2.01 0.54 6.00
C GLU A 103 1.25 0.51 4.68
N GLY A 104 1.86 -0.09 3.66
CA GLY A 104 1.23 -0.45 2.40
C GLY A 104 0.50 0.67 1.66
N PRO A 105 1.12 1.84 1.41
CA PRO A 105 0.45 2.93 0.71
C PRO A 105 0.10 2.54 -0.72
N LYS A 106 -1.15 2.75 -1.12
CA LYS A 106 -1.61 2.57 -2.50
C LYS A 106 -2.38 3.80 -2.96
N LEU A 107 -2.03 4.29 -4.14
CA LEU A 107 -2.73 5.40 -4.76
C LEU A 107 -3.51 4.93 -5.98
N PHE A 108 -4.72 5.47 -6.11
CA PHE A 108 -5.50 5.37 -7.35
C PHE A 108 -6.25 6.68 -7.61
N LYS A 109 -6.63 6.89 -8.87
CA LYS A 109 -7.41 8.06 -9.27
C LYS A 109 -8.85 7.64 -9.55
N HIS A 110 -9.80 8.38 -8.99
CA HIS A 110 -11.22 8.24 -9.31
C HIS A 110 -11.86 9.61 -9.43
N GLY A 111 -12.51 9.87 -10.56
CA GLY A 111 -13.06 11.19 -10.85
C GLY A 111 -12.00 12.29 -10.77
N ASN A 112 -12.27 13.31 -10.00
CA ASN A 112 -11.40 14.48 -9.82
C ASN A 112 -10.43 14.37 -8.63
N TYR A 113 -10.35 13.19 -7.99
CA TYR A 113 -9.54 12.99 -6.80
C TYR A 113 -8.55 11.84 -6.96
N TYR A 114 -7.44 11.99 -6.28
CA TYR A 114 -6.53 10.91 -5.93
C TYR A 114 -6.94 10.38 -4.56
N TYR A 115 -6.94 9.08 -4.43
CA TYR A 115 -7.22 8.38 -3.18
C TYR A 115 -5.96 7.64 -2.74
N LEU A 116 -5.60 7.84 -1.50
CA LEU A 116 -4.53 7.13 -0.82
C LEU A 116 -5.17 6.18 0.18
N THR A 117 -4.85 4.90 0.10
CA THR A 117 -5.12 3.94 1.16
C THR A 117 -3.81 3.55 1.84
N VAL A 118 -3.83 3.45 3.15
CA VAL A 118 -2.73 2.93 3.96
C VAL A 118 -3.30 2.03 5.05
N ALA A 119 -2.50 1.10 5.55
CA ALA A 119 -2.80 0.42 6.79
C ALA A 119 -2.21 1.19 7.96
N GLN A 120 -2.91 1.18 9.11
CA GLN A 120 -2.41 1.72 10.38
C GLN A 120 -2.67 0.77 11.52
N GLY A 121 -1.98 0.99 12.65
CA GLY A 121 -2.22 0.30 13.91
C GLY A 121 -1.39 -0.94 14.15
N GLY A 122 -0.61 -1.39 13.16
CA GLY A 122 0.27 -2.56 13.24
C GLY A 122 -0.48 -3.90 13.20
N THR A 123 0.14 -4.91 12.60
CA THR A 123 -0.49 -6.21 12.34
C THR A 123 -0.19 -7.28 13.39
N ALA A 124 0.80 -7.06 14.27
CA ALA A 124 1.18 -7.99 15.34
C ALA A 124 0.55 -7.63 16.70
N GLY A 125 -0.20 -6.55 16.77
CA GLY A 125 -0.88 -6.07 17.97
C GLY A 125 -2.23 -6.74 18.23
N PRO A 126 -3.14 -6.01 18.92
CA PRO A 126 -4.49 -6.53 19.21
C PRO A 126 -5.26 -6.88 17.94
N ALA A 127 -6.15 -7.84 18.03
CA ALA A 127 -6.98 -8.31 16.90
C ALA A 127 -7.76 -7.19 16.19
N THR A 128 -8.07 -6.11 16.90
CA THR A 128 -8.76 -4.91 16.40
C THR A 128 -7.81 -3.75 16.07
N GLY A 129 -6.49 -3.93 16.21
CA GLY A 129 -5.51 -2.85 16.10
C GLY A 129 -5.22 -2.43 14.67
N HIS A 130 -5.04 -3.39 13.78
CA HIS A 130 -4.72 -3.13 12.37
C HIS A 130 -5.96 -2.73 11.58
N MET A 131 -5.82 -1.76 10.68
CA MET A 131 -6.94 -1.20 9.95
C MET A 131 -6.53 -0.62 8.60
N VAL A 132 -7.47 -0.51 7.69
CA VAL A 132 -7.32 0.24 6.43
C VAL A 132 -7.93 1.62 6.60
N ILE A 133 -7.16 2.65 6.31
CA ILE A 133 -7.65 4.03 6.26
C ILE A 133 -7.53 4.59 4.86
N SER A 134 -8.32 5.62 4.56
CA SER A 134 -8.32 6.31 3.29
C SER A 134 -8.27 7.81 3.46
N ALA A 135 -7.59 8.47 2.53
CA ALA A 135 -7.58 9.91 2.36
C ALA A 135 -7.71 10.27 0.88
N ARG A 136 -8.18 11.48 0.56
CA ARG A 136 -8.27 11.97 -0.80
C ARG A 136 -7.58 13.32 -0.97
N SER A 137 -7.17 13.62 -2.20
CA SER A 137 -6.61 14.93 -2.55
C SER A 137 -6.87 15.27 -4.02
N LYS A 138 -6.77 16.54 -4.37
CA LYS A 138 -6.79 17.01 -5.77
C LYS A 138 -5.48 16.74 -6.51
N THR A 139 -4.40 16.48 -5.78
CA THR A 139 -3.08 16.16 -6.33
C THR A 139 -2.55 14.87 -5.69
N PRO A 140 -1.65 14.12 -6.34
CA PRO A 140 -1.08 12.92 -5.74
C PRO A 140 -0.19 13.21 -4.53
N PHE A 141 0.13 14.47 -4.25
CA PHE A 141 1.04 14.89 -3.19
C PHE A 141 0.34 15.60 -2.02
N GLY A 142 -0.99 15.59 -1.99
CA GLY A 142 -1.78 16.30 -0.99
C GLY A 142 -2.08 17.77 -1.39
N PRO A 143 -2.60 18.59 -0.47
CA PRO A 143 -2.93 18.19 0.89
C PRO A 143 -4.01 17.10 0.94
N TRP A 144 -3.87 16.18 1.90
CA TRP A 144 -4.75 15.02 2.05
C TRP A 144 -5.89 15.32 3.02
N GLU A 145 -7.11 15.01 2.60
CA GLU A 145 -8.32 15.03 3.41
C GLU A 145 -8.65 13.59 3.81
N ASN A 146 -8.60 13.29 5.10
CA ASN A 146 -8.96 11.97 5.62
C ASN A 146 -10.44 11.66 5.39
N SER A 147 -10.75 10.41 5.07
CA SER A 147 -12.14 9.96 4.98
C SER A 147 -12.85 10.16 6.33
N PRO A 148 -14.07 10.73 6.34
CA PRO A 148 -14.87 10.79 7.55
C PRO A 148 -15.36 9.42 8.05
N TYR A 149 -15.19 8.40 7.22
CA TYR A 149 -15.56 7.00 7.51
C TYR A 149 -14.37 6.13 7.91
N ASN A 150 -13.20 6.74 8.19
CA ASN A 150 -12.05 5.99 8.65
C ASN A 150 -12.31 5.33 10.03
N PRO A 151 -11.84 4.09 10.22
CA PRO A 151 -11.22 3.21 9.22
C PRO A 151 -12.24 2.61 8.25
N ILE A 152 -11.86 2.48 6.98
CA ILE A 152 -12.74 1.90 5.95
C ILE A 152 -12.82 0.36 6.01
N ALA A 153 -11.86 -0.28 6.68
CA ALA A 153 -11.90 -1.70 7.04
C ALA A 153 -11.16 -1.91 8.36
N ARG A 154 -11.78 -2.60 9.30
CA ARG A 154 -11.23 -2.95 10.63
C ARG A 154 -12.08 -4.04 11.28
N ALA A 155 -11.44 -4.93 12.04
CA ALA A 155 -12.17 -5.76 12.99
C ALA A 155 -12.63 -4.89 14.17
N THR A 156 -13.90 -4.95 14.55
CA THR A 156 -14.50 -4.12 15.61
C THR A 156 -14.47 -4.79 16.99
N ASN A 157 -14.36 -6.13 16.99
CA ASN A 157 -14.21 -6.92 18.21
C ASN A 157 -13.34 -8.15 17.98
N THR A 158 -12.90 -8.78 19.06
CA THR A 158 -11.95 -9.91 19.04
C THR A 158 -12.57 -11.24 18.62
N ASN A 159 -13.90 -11.32 18.52
CA ASN A 159 -14.63 -12.54 18.16
C ASN A 159 -14.97 -12.63 16.68
N GLU A 160 -14.58 -11.64 15.90
CA GLU A 160 -14.76 -11.67 14.45
C GLU A 160 -13.87 -12.76 13.82
N THR A 161 -14.38 -13.36 12.75
CA THR A 161 -13.63 -14.38 12.00
C THR A 161 -12.32 -13.82 11.44
N TRP A 162 -12.30 -12.56 11.06
CA TRP A 162 -11.14 -11.90 10.46
C TRP A 162 -10.63 -10.77 11.36
N CYS A 163 -9.41 -10.94 11.84
CA CYS A 163 -8.75 -10.02 12.77
C CYS A 163 -7.52 -9.37 12.13
N SER A 164 -7.07 -8.25 12.69
CA SER A 164 -5.92 -7.49 12.21
C SER A 164 -6.00 -7.25 10.68
N VAL A 165 -7.15 -6.73 10.27
CA VAL A 165 -7.50 -6.49 8.86
C VAL A 165 -6.75 -5.28 8.35
N GLY A 166 -5.97 -5.41 7.27
CA GLY A 166 -5.21 -4.26 6.77
C GLY A 166 -4.42 -4.50 5.49
N HIS A 167 -3.50 -3.59 5.19
CA HIS A 167 -2.56 -3.62 4.06
C HIS A 167 -3.27 -3.82 2.72
N ALA A 168 -4.25 -2.97 2.43
CA ALA A 168 -5.17 -3.13 1.31
C ALA A 168 -4.66 -2.51 0.01
N THR A 169 -5.02 -3.15 -1.11
CA THR A 169 -4.93 -2.58 -2.45
C THR A 169 -6.34 -2.48 -3.02
N VAL A 170 -6.77 -1.27 -3.34
CA VAL A 170 -8.04 -1.00 -4.02
C VAL A 170 -7.83 -1.00 -5.52
N PHE A 171 -8.68 -1.70 -6.25
CA PHE A 171 -8.61 -1.78 -7.70
C PHE A 171 -10.01 -1.83 -8.34
N LYS A 172 -10.05 -1.47 -9.60
CA LYS A 172 -11.27 -1.55 -10.40
C LYS A 172 -11.22 -2.82 -11.25
N ALA A 173 -12.20 -3.70 -11.08
CA ALA A 173 -12.31 -4.92 -11.86
C ALA A 173 -12.74 -4.64 -13.31
N THR A 174 -12.59 -5.63 -14.18
CA THR A 174 -13.04 -5.55 -15.59
C THR A 174 -14.57 -5.40 -15.73
N THR A 175 -15.32 -5.82 -14.71
CA THR A 175 -16.77 -5.61 -14.56
C THR A 175 -17.14 -4.18 -14.20
N ASN A 176 -16.17 -3.30 -14.01
CA ASN A 176 -16.31 -1.90 -13.61
C ASN A 176 -16.62 -1.67 -12.11
N ASP A 177 -16.69 -2.74 -11.33
CA ASP A 177 -16.88 -2.70 -9.89
C ASP A 177 -15.55 -2.45 -9.17
N TRP A 178 -15.62 -1.85 -7.98
CA TRP A 178 -14.46 -1.64 -7.13
C TRP A 178 -14.31 -2.80 -6.15
N TRP A 179 -13.08 -3.23 -5.97
CA TRP A 179 -12.70 -4.30 -5.08
C TRP A 179 -11.49 -3.91 -4.25
N MET A 180 -11.35 -4.54 -3.10
CA MET A 180 -10.21 -4.38 -2.22
C MET A 180 -9.61 -5.76 -1.92
N ILE A 181 -8.32 -5.94 -2.21
CA ILE A 181 -7.53 -7.07 -1.70
C ILE A 181 -6.84 -6.61 -0.44
N LEU A 182 -6.94 -7.38 0.62
CA LEU A 182 -6.35 -7.08 1.92
C LEU A 182 -5.95 -8.38 2.63
N HIS A 183 -5.25 -8.28 3.74
CA HIS A 183 -4.96 -9.44 4.56
C HIS A 183 -5.62 -9.39 5.94
N ALA A 184 -5.78 -10.56 6.55
CA ALA A 184 -6.23 -10.71 7.93
C ALA A 184 -5.78 -12.05 8.52
N TYR A 185 -5.86 -12.20 9.83
CA TYR A 185 -5.74 -13.51 10.49
C TYR A 185 -7.12 -14.10 10.72
N LYS A 186 -7.26 -15.40 10.49
CA LYS A 186 -8.53 -16.11 10.72
C LYS A 186 -8.65 -16.53 12.18
N ASN A 187 -9.75 -16.12 12.84
CA ASN A 187 -10.09 -16.48 14.22
C ASN A 187 -8.94 -16.18 15.22
N GLY A 188 -8.17 -15.11 14.99
CA GLY A 188 -7.04 -14.78 15.83
C GLY A 188 -5.88 -15.78 15.80
N ASN A 189 -5.87 -16.70 14.84
CA ASN A 189 -4.82 -17.71 14.74
C ASN A 189 -3.61 -17.16 13.96
N TYR A 190 -2.70 -16.52 14.68
CA TYR A 190 -1.48 -15.90 14.11
C TYR A 190 -0.49 -16.93 13.58
N SER A 191 -0.49 -18.16 14.10
CA SER A 191 0.45 -19.21 13.66
C SER A 191 0.16 -19.73 12.26
N MET A 192 -1.08 -19.60 11.78
CA MET A 192 -1.47 -19.94 10.40
C MET A 192 -1.08 -18.86 9.38
N GLY A 193 -0.53 -17.75 9.84
CA GLY A 193 -0.19 -16.62 8.99
C GLY A 193 -1.41 -15.83 8.49
N ARG A 194 -1.12 -14.76 7.79
CA ARG A 194 -2.13 -13.87 7.20
C ARG A 194 -2.77 -14.50 5.97
N GLN A 195 -4.08 -14.41 5.87
CA GLN A 195 -4.88 -14.87 4.75
C GLN A 195 -5.21 -13.70 3.83
N THR A 196 -5.25 -13.93 2.52
CA THR A 196 -5.70 -12.94 1.54
C THR A 196 -7.21 -12.93 1.49
N LEU A 197 -7.80 -11.74 1.60
CA LEU A 197 -9.24 -11.51 1.48
C LEU A 197 -9.52 -10.64 0.27
N LEU A 198 -10.70 -10.82 -0.29
CA LEU A 198 -11.26 -10.00 -1.35
C LEU A 198 -12.60 -9.44 -0.86
N ALA A 199 -12.75 -8.11 -0.85
CA ALA A 199 -13.96 -7.40 -0.46
C ALA A 199 -14.45 -6.49 -1.60
N PRO A 200 -15.78 -6.37 -1.84
CA PRO A 200 -16.35 -5.42 -2.79
C PRO A 200 -16.30 -3.98 -2.30
#